data_16c0ae5de3256ab487b0176e732f5517
#
_entry.id   16c0ae5de3256ab487b0176e732f5517
#
_cell.length_a   1.000
_cell.length_b   1.000
_cell.length_c   1.000
_cell.angle_alpha   90.00
_cell.angle_beta   90.00
_cell.angle_gamma   90.00
#
_symmetry.space_group_name_H-M   'P 1'
#
loop_
_entity.id
_entity.type
_entity.pdbx_description
1 polymer ?
#
loop_
_entity_poly.entity_id
_entity_poly.type
_entity_poly.pdbx_seq_one_letter_code
_entity_poly.pdbx_strand_id
1 'polypeptide(L)'
;MIECLILGDSIAVGTHSAKPECEVHAQVGINSRNFNKKYNNRDFTAKIVAISLGSNDHKNIKTINELIELRNRVKADKVYWIVPANNLDIQVAVENVAEMFEDWTIRIPHLSPDGVHPTVKGYKRIGEILEEANGQVF
;
A
#
# COMPACT_ATOMS: atom_id res chain seq x y z
N MET A 1 7.23 13.49 13.99
CA MET A 1 6.75 12.92 12.73
C MET A 1 6.94 11.42 12.72
N ILE A 2 5.91 10.68 12.33
CA ILE A 2 5.97 9.23 12.20
C ILE A 2 6.97 8.87 11.10
N GLU A 3 7.87 7.92 11.37
CA GLU A 3 8.88 7.52 10.39
C GLU A 3 8.29 6.69 9.24
N CYS A 4 7.37 5.78 9.56
CA CYS A 4 6.82 4.83 8.60
C CYS A 4 5.37 4.52 8.95
N LEU A 5 4.50 4.52 7.94
CA LEU A 5 3.08 4.23 8.07
C LEU A 5 2.67 3.25 6.97
N ILE A 6 1.95 2.20 7.35
CA ILE A 6 1.47 1.20 6.41
C ILE A 6 -0.06 1.23 6.42
N LEU A 7 -0.65 1.36 5.23
CA LEU A 7 -2.10 1.47 5.06
C LEU A 7 -2.60 0.37 4.13
N GLY A 8 -3.74 -0.23 4.46
CA GLY A 8 -4.42 -1.04 3.48
C GLY A 8 -5.09 -2.31 3.96
N ASP A 9 -4.89 -3.38 3.21
CA ASP A 9 -5.57 -4.67 3.30
C ASP A 9 -4.70 -5.75 3.97
N SER A 10 -4.96 -7.03 3.67
CA SER A 10 -4.20 -8.15 4.24
C SER A 10 -2.71 -8.11 3.89
N ILE A 11 -2.38 -7.58 2.71
CA ILE A 11 -0.98 -7.43 2.30
C ILE A 11 -0.30 -6.37 3.17
N ALA A 12 -1.00 -5.29 3.50
CA ALA A 12 -0.50 -4.30 4.44
C ALA A 12 -0.30 -4.89 5.84
N VAL A 13 -1.22 -5.73 6.29
CA VAL A 13 -1.09 -6.46 7.58
C VAL A 13 0.18 -7.31 7.58
N GLY A 14 0.41 -8.09 6.53
CA GLY A 14 1.60 -8.92 6.40
C GLY A 14 2.90 -8.10 6.31
N THR A 15 2.85 -6.98 5.61
CA THR A 15 3.99 -6.06 5.53
C THR A 15 4.35 -5.51 6.90
N HIS A 16 3.34 -5.14 7.69
CA HIS A 16 3.56 -4.68 9.06
C HIS A 16 4.19 -5.76 9.93
N SER A 17 3.81 -7.02 9.75
CA SER A 17 4.43 -8.14 10.49
C SER A 17 5.93 -8.25 10.20
N ALA A 18 6.35 -7.90 8.99
CA ALA A 18 7.77 -7.89 8.61
C ALA A 18 8.49 -6.59 8.97
N LYS A 19 7.75 -5.54 9.33
CA LYS A 19 8.30 -4.24 9.72
C LYS A 19 7.46 -3.63 10.86
N PRO A 20 7.51 -4.27 12.04
CA PRO A 20 6.61 -3.93 13.13
C PRO A 20 6.83 -2.56 13.77
N GLU A 21 7.95 -1.93 13.51
CA GLU A 21 8.22 -0.57 14.00
C GLU A 21 7.40 0.50 13.27
N CYS A 22 6.84 0.20 12.07
CA CYS A 22 5.93 1.13 11.39
C CYS A 22 4.58 1.17 12.11
N GLU A 23 3.91 2.31 12.07
CA GLU A 23 2.50 2.36 12.42
C GLU A 23 1.67 1.73 11.30
N VAL A 24 0.50 1.21 11.64
CA VAL A 24 -0.34 0.51 10.68
C VAL A 24 -1.81 0.86 10.86
N HIS A 25 -2.49 1.08 9.74
CA HIS A 25 -3.94 1.13 9.65
C HIS A 25 -4.33 0.21 8.51
N ALA A 26 -4.71 -1.01 8.85
CA ALA A 26 -4.97 -2.05 7.85
C ALA A 26 -6.02 -3.02 8.37
N GLN A 27 -6.71 -3.66 7.45
CA GLN A 27 -7.74 -4.65 7.77
C GLN A 27 -7.76 -5.72 6.69
N VAL A 28 -7.67 -6.97 7.11
CA VAL A 28 -7.79 -8.13 6.21
C VAL A 28 -9.12 -8.05 5.43
N GLY A 29 -9.04 -8.19 4.11
CA GLY A 29 -10.21 -8.25 3.24
C GLY A 29 -10.83 -6.91 2.88
N ILE A 30 -10.30 -5.79 3.36
CA ILE A 30 -10.88 -4.48 3.07
C ILE A 30 -10.61 -4.08 1.61
N ASN A 31 -11.61 -3.51 0.95
CA ASN A 31 -11.44 -2.92 -0.37
C ASN A 31 -11.17 -1.40 -0.25
N SER A 32 -10.79 -0.77 -1.36
CA SER A 32 -10.40 0.64 -1.35
C SER A 32 -11.53 1.58 -0.91
N ARG A 33 -12.76 1.30 -1.34
CA ARG A 33 -13.92 2.10 -0.96
C ARG A 33 -14.20 2.02 0.54
N ASN A 34 -14.18 0.81 1.09
CA ASN A 34 -14.44 0.61 2.51
C ASN A 34 -13.31 1.14 3.38
N PHE A 35 -12.09 1.11 2.90
CA PHE A 35 -10.96 1.75 3.57
C PHE A 35 -11.22 3.26 3.71
N ASN A 36 -11.60 3.92 2.64
CA ASN A 36 -11.91 5.35 2.67
C ASN A 36 -13.10 5.69 3.57
N LYS A 37 -14.11 4.81 3.61
CA LYS A 37 -15.24 5.00 4.53
C LYS A 37 -14.81 4.87 5.99
N LYS A 38 -13.99 3.88 6.30
CA LYS A 38 -13.52 3.62 7.66
C LYS A 38 -12.67 4.77 8.18
N TYR A 39 -11.84 5.35 7.34
CA TYR A 39 -10.93 6.44 7.69
C TYR A 39 -11.36 7.77 7.09
N ASN A 40 -12.68 7.98 7.02
CA ASN A 40 -13.27 9.21 6.48
C ASN A 40 -12.74 10.43 7.22
N ASN A 41 -12.40 11.47 6.47
CA ASN A 41 -11.90 12.76 6.99
C ASN A 41 -10.58 12.64 7.78
N ARG A 42 -9.86 11.54 7.66
CA ARG A 42 -8.58 11.36 8.32
C ARG A 42 -7.43 11.61 7.36
N ASP A 43 -6.52 12.48 7.75
CA ASP A 43 -5.25 12.69 7.05
C ASP A 43 -4.19 11.77 7.64
N PHE A 44 -3.23 11.37 6.79
CA PHE A 44 -2.12 10.51 7.17
C PHE A 44 -0.81 11.23 6.88
N THR A 45 0.02 11.38 7.89
CA THR A 45 1.30 12.09 7.75
C THR A 45 2.42 11.21 8.31
N ALA A 46 3.45 10.98 7.50
CA ALA A 46 4.64 10.23 7.88
C ALA A 46 5.77 10.55 6.91
N LYS A 47 7.00 10.19 7.26
CA LYS A 47 8.10 10.32 6.29
C LYS A 47 7.92 9.38 5.12
N ILE A 48 7.57 8.12 5.41
CA ILE A 48 7.34 7.08 4.40
C ILE A 48 5.97 6.48 4.63
N VAL A 49 5.18 6.38 3.57
CA VAL A 49 3.87 5.72 3.60
C VAL A 49 3.87 4.61 2.55
N ALA A 50 3.51 3.41 2.98
CA ALA A 50 3.28 2.28 2.07
C ALA A 50 1.79 1.98 2.04
N ILE A 51 1.24 1.83 0.84
CA ILE A 51 -0.20 1.60 0.65
C ILE A 51 -0.39 0.31 -0.15
N SER A 52 -1.21 -0.59 0.39
CA SER A 52 -1.66 -1.79 -0.32
C SER A 52 -3.17 -1.85 -0.33
N LEU A 53 -3.78 -1.51 -1.45
CA LEU A 53 -5.22 -1.56 -1.67
C LEU A 53 -5.51 -1.97 -3.11
N GLY A 54 -6.68 -2.54 -3.33
CA GLY A 54 -7.16 -2.93 -4.64
C GLY A 54 -7.34 -4.43 -4.82
N SER A 55 -6.62 -5.27 -4.07
CA SER A 55 -6.74 -6.73 -4.19
C SER A 55 -8.16 -7.24 -3.93
N ASN A 56 -8.93 -6.53 -3.15
CA ASN A 56 -10.30 -6.89 -2.77
C ASN A 56 -11.36 -6.06 -3.50
N ASP A 57 -10.95 -5.25 -4.47
CA ASP A 57 -11.88 -4.42 -5.22
C ASP A 57 -12.63 -5.27 -6.24
N HIS A 58 -13.93 -5.06 -6.33
CA HIS A 58 -14.76 -5.70 -7.34
C HIS A 58 -15.17 -4.67 -8.41
N LYS A 59 -15.79 -5.15 -9.48
CA LYS A 59 -16.10 -4.33 -10.66
C LYS A 59 -16.97 -3.10 -10.40
N ASN A 60 -17.69 -3.06 -9.28
CA ASN A 60 -18.54 -1.92 -8.92
C ASN A 60 -17.79 -0.82 -8.17
N ILE A 61 -16.51 -1.04 -7.86
CA ILE A 61 -15.65 -0.05 -7.22
C ILE A 61 -14.82 0.65 -8.28
N LYS A 62 -14.86 1.97 -8.27
CA LYS A 62 -14.01 2.78 -9.13
C LYS A 62 -12.66 2.95 -8.42
N THR A 63 -11.81 1.95 -8.57
CA THR A 63 -10.55 1.84 -7.84
C THR A 63 -9.69 3.08 -7.98
N ILE A 64 -9.49 3.57 -9.19
CA ILE A 64 -8.63 4.74 -9.41
C ILE A 64 -9.14 5.97 -8.63
N ASN A 65 -10.46 6.18 -8.59
CA ASN A 65 -11.04 7.31 -7.86
C ASN A 65 -10.83 7.16 -6.36
N GLU A 66 -10.98 5.96 -5.82
CA GLU A 66 -10.78 5.70 -4.40
C GLU A 66 -9.31 5.89 -4.00
N LEU A 67 -8.39 5.44 -4.85
CA LEU A 67 -6.96 5.59 -4.58
C LEU A 67 -6.53 7.05 -4.64
N ILE A 68 -7.07 7.83 -5.57
CA ILE A 68 -6.79 9.27 -5.65
C ILE A 68 -7.32 9.98 -4.41
N GLU A 69 -8.53 9.65 -3.98
CA GLU A 69 -9.11 10.22 -2.76
C GLU A 69 -8.21 9.97 -1.55
N LEU A 70 -7.77 8.74 -1.35
CA LEU A 70 -6.85 8.42 -0.27
C LEU A 70 -5.53 9.18 -0.42
N ARG A 71 -4.96 9.18 -1.62
CA ARG A 71 -3.66 9.81 -1.86
C ARG A 71 -3.68 11.30 -1.51
N ASN A 72 -4.80 11.98 -1.77
CA ASN A 72 -4.96 13.39 -1.42
C ASN A 72 -4.93 13.66 0.09
N ARG A 73 -5.14 12.64 0.90
CA ARG A 73 -5.09 12.72 2.37
C ARG A 73 -3.76 12.26 2.94
N VAL A 74 -2.81 11.88 2.09
CA VAL A 74 -1.49 11.41 2.51
C VAL A 74 -0.46 12.51 2.30
N LYS A 75 0.28 12.83 3.37
CA LYS A 75 1.40 13.79 3.35
C LYS A 75 2.66 13.04 3.77
N ALA A 76 3.56 12.82 2.83
CA ALA A 76 4.77 12.05 3.08
C ALA A 76 5.90 12.50 2.17
N ASP A 77 7.13 12.24 2.60
CA ASP A 77 8.30 12.48 1.76
C ASP A 77 8.38 11.45 0.65
N LYS A 78 7.99 10.20 0.94
CA LYS A 78 7.96 9.11 -0.04
C LYS A 78 6.70 8.27 0.16
N VAL A 79 6.04 7.97 -0.95
CA VAL A 79 4.88 7.07 -0.96
C VAL A 79 5.20 5.87 -1.85
N TYR A 80 4.96 4.68 -1.32
CA TYR A 80 5.14 3.41 -2.02
C TYR A 80 3.80 2.70 -2.15
N TRP A 81 3.44 2.35 -3.38
CA TRP A 81 2.24 1.55 -3.67
C TRP A 81 2.65 0.11 -3.89
N ILE A 82 2.11 -0.81 -3.10
CA ILE A 82 2.27 -2.23 -3.35
C ILE A 82 1.24 -2.62 -4.41
N VAL A 83 1.72 -3.06 -5.57
CA VAL A 83 0.85 -3.31 -6.72
C VAL A 83 0.23 -4.71 -6.59
N PRO A 84 -1.10 -4.82 -6.54
CA PRO A 84 -1.76 -6.13 -6.46
C PRO A 84 -1.41 -7.03 -7.64
N ALA A 85 -1.21 -8.32 -7.39
CA ALA A 85 -0.79 -9.27 -8.40
C ALA A 85 -1.96 -9.98 -9.11
N ASN A 86 -3.16 -9.92 -8.54
CA ASN A 86 -4.27 -10.79 -8.91
C ASN A 86 -5.25 -10.20 -9.94
N ASN A 87 -5.04 -8.98 -10.41
CA ASN A 87 -5.96 -8.34 -11.35
C ASN A 87 -5.23 -7.28 -12.16
N LEU A 88 -5.17 -7.46 -13.48
CA LEU A 88 -4.45 -6.55 -14.36
C LEU A 88 -5.04 -5.14 -14.36
N ASP A 89 -6.36 -5.00 -14.35
CA ASP A 89 -7.01 -3.69 -14.35
C ASP A 89 -6.67 -2.92 -13.06
N ILE A 90 -6.59 -3.62 -11.95
CA ILE A 90 -6.20 -3.02 -10.68
C ILE A 90 -4.73 -2.61 -10.70
N GLN A 91 -3.86 -3.44 -11.27
CA GLN A 91 -2.45 -3.08 -11.43
C GLN A 91 -2.29 -1.77 -12.20
N VAL A 92 -3.01 -1.65 -13.30
CA VAL A 92 -2.98 -0.44 -14.13
C VAL A 92 -3.48 0.77 -13.33
N ALA A 93 -4.58 0.60 -12.58
CA ALA A 93 -5.12 1.69 -11.76
C ALA A 93 -4.11 2.16 -10.71
N VAL A 94 -3.47 1.24 -9.99
CA VAL A 94 -2.47 1.57 -8.97
C VAL A 94 -1.25 2.25 -9.61
N GLU A 95 -0.74 1.70 -10.71
CA GLU A 95 0.42 2.27 -11.39
C GLU A 95 0.13 3.67 -11.94
N ASN A 96 -1.08 3.89 -12.45
CA ASN A 96 -1.49 5.21 -12.94
C ASN A 96 -1.55 6.25 -11.81
N VAL A 97 -2.08 5.88 -10.66
CA VAL A 97 -2.12 6.79 -9.50
C VAL A 97 -0.70 7.08 -9.01
N ALA A 98 0.14 6.07 -8.93
CA ALA A 98 1.54 6.25 -8.53
C ALA A 98 2.26 7.23 -9.47
N GLU A 99 2.08 7.06 -10.79
CA GLU A 99 2.68 7.96 -11.77
C GLU A 99 2.14 9.39 -11.64
N MET A 100 0.83 9.52 -11.45
CA MET A 100 0.16 10.82 -11.32
C MET A 100 0.72 11.65 -10.16
N PHE A 101 1.10 11.01 -9.06
CA PHE A 101 1.63 11.65 -7.86
C PHE A 101 3.15 11.55 -7.73
N GLU A 102 3.82 11.00 -8.75
CA GLU A 102 5.28 10.77 -8.74
C GLU A 102 5.72 9.90 -7.57
N ASP A 103 4.91 8.89 -7.25
CA ASP A 103 5.18 7.94 -6.19
C ASP A 103 5.95 6.72 -6.72
N TRP A 104 6.40 5.87 -5.80
CA TRP A 104 7.08 4.62 -6.12
C TRP A 104 6.08 3.47 -6.14
N THR A 105 6.42 2.42 -6.88
CA THR A 105 5.66 1.17 -6.86
C THR A 105 6.54 0.03 -6.41
N ILE A 106 5.92 -0.94 -5.72
CA ILE A 106 6.57 -2.21 -5.36
C ILE A 106 5.73 -3.32 -5.96
N ARG A 107 6.31 -4.07 -6.89
CA ARG A 107 5.70 -5.31 -7.38
C ARG A 107 5.90 -6.37 -6.32
N ILE A 108 4.90 -7.25 -6.13
CA ILE A 108 4.98 -8.25 -5.08
C ILE A 108 6.12 -9.23 -5.34
N PRO A 109 7.16 -9.23 -4.48
CA PRO A 109 8.23 -10.20 -4.60
C PRO A 109 7.81 -11.53 -3.99
N HIS A 110 8.30 -12.63 -4.55
CA HIS A 110 8.03 -13.98 -4.02
C HIS A 110 6.54 -14.23 -3.78
N LEU A 111 5.76 -14.13 -4.86
CA LEU A 111 4.32 -14.36 -4.81
C LEU A 111 4.02 -15.80 -4.37
N SER A 112 3.08 -15.95 -3.42
CA SER A 112 2.68 -17.27 -2.95
C SER A 112 1.79 -17.99 -3.99
N PRO A 113 1.57 -19.32 -3.82
CA PRO A 113 0.74 -20.08 -4.76
C PRO A 113 -0.70 -19.57 -4.90
N ASP A 114 -1.21 -18.78 -3.95
CA ASP A 114 -2.55 -18.21 -4.06
C ASP A 114 -2.65 -17.11 -5.14
N GLY A 115 -1.51 -16.63 -5.63
CA GLY A 115 -1.48 -15.59 -6.67
C GLY A 115 -1.86 -14.19 -6.17
N VAL A 116 -1.99 -14.01 -4.86
CA VAL A 116 -2.41 -12.75 -4.25
C VAL A 116 -1.39 -12.23 -3.25
N HIS A 117 -1.02 -13.06 -2.27
CA HIS A 117 -0.17 -12.66 -1.16
C HIS A 117 1.30 -12.97 -1.42
N PRO A 118 2.22 -12.12 -0.94
CA PRO A 118 3.62 -12.50 -0.85
C PRO A 118 3.79 -13.70 0.08
N THR A 119 4.85 -14.47 -0.12
CA THR A 119 5.33 -15.41 0.89
C THR A 119 5.93 -14.64 2.07
N VAL A 120 6.30 -15.36 3.15
CA VAL A 120 7.03 -14.75 4.28
C VAL A 120 8.29 -14.04 3.76
N LYS A 121 9.02 -14.67 2.85
CA LYS A 121 10.19 -14.07 2.22
C LYS A 121 9.86 -12.81 1.42
N GLY A 122 8.72 -12.83 0.74
CA GLY A 122 8.22 -11.66 0.00
C GLY A 122 7.90 -10.49 0.92
N TYR A 123 7.22 -10.72 2.02
CA TYR A 123 6.94 -9.68 2.99
C TYR A 123 8.22 -9.10 3.60
N LYS A 124 9.18 -9.97 3.89
CA LYS A 124 10.48 -9.54 4.40
C LYS A 124 11.18 -8.62 3.39
N ARG A 125 11.12 -8.95 2.11
CA ARG A 125 11.73 -8.12 1.05
C ARG A 125 11.03 -6.76 0.95
N ILE A 126 9.71 -6.71 1.06
CA ILE A 126 8.98 -5.42 1.08
C ILE A 126 9.44 -4.59 2.28
N GLY A 127 9.55 -5.21 3.46
CA GLY A 127 10.07 -4.54 4.65
C GLY A 127 11.47 -3.99 4.45
N GLU A 128 12.35 -4.73 3.77
CA GLU A 128 13.70 -4.28 3.43
C GLU A 128 13.70 -3.07 2.51
N ILE A 129 12.81 -3.07 1.50
CA ILE A 129 12.67 -1.93 0.58
C ILE A 129 12.27 -0.67 1.35
N LEU A 130 11.33 -0.78 2.27
CA LEU A 130 10.90 0.34 3.10
C LEU A 130 12.02 0.80 4.04
N GLU A 131 12.82 -0.12 4.57
CA GLU A 131 13.97 0.21 5.40
C GLU A 131 15.05 0.93 4.61
N GLU A 132 15.36 0.45 3.40
CA GLU A 132 16.32 1.10 2.50
C GLU A 132 15.88 2.52 2.16
N ALA A 133 14.59 2.72 1.92
CA ALA A 133 14.03 4.02 1.62
C ALA A 133 14.22 4.99 2.78
N ASN A 134 14.03 4.53 4.02
CA ASN A 134 14.20 5.35 5.22
C ASN A 134 15.68 5.58 5.55
N GLY A 135 16.54 4.61 5.24
CA GLY A 135 17.98 4.69 5.51
C GLY A 135 18.76 5.49 4.48
N GLN A 136 18.17 5.82 3.34
CA GLN A 136 18.83 6.60 2.29
C GLN A 136 18.75 8.09 2.55
N VAL A 137 19.42 8.50 3.60
CA VAL A 137 19.61 9.92 3.87
C VAL A 137 21.06 10.25 3.53
N PHE A 138 21.24 10.93 2.46
CA PHE A 138 22.55 11.35 2.01
C PHE A 138 22.70 12.86 2.08
#